data_17c3cc66f26dca0237a427295c7adc92
#
_entry.id   17c3cc66f26dca0237a427295c7adc92
#
_cell.length_a   1.000
_cell.length_b   1.000
_cell.length_c   1.000
_cell.angle_alpha   90.00
_cell.angle_beta   90.00
_cell.angle_gamma   90.00
#
_symmetry.space_group_name_H-M   'P 1'
#
loop_
_entity.id
_entity.type
_entity.pdbx_description
1 polymer ?
#
loop_
_entity_poly.entity_id
_entity_poly.type
_entity_poly.pdbx_seq_one_letter_code
_entity_poly.pdbx_strand_id
1 'polypeptide(L)'
;MSHDISQPVPQGGNGAQDAENSRIAAIADELKQLCTVHEAQLGDSQTDVNLFDSDDYAWLAEEPLWRGIAVELEELHYLKGASFIKQLKQIVYYGEFHLVEGETGIYSTGGEQSPDYANLLNAAHKAAEHGYRVFILPNPKGTRTPDFIFEQKGNFKVYDLKTISGKSSASNRLLESIGQSNRVLLNMTVDYNSRLLASDIKSYFETNQDALEVLIFKGRKVLPINRIQVQSPDFYRVFRKRYEK
;
A
#
# COMPACT_ATOMS: atom_id res chain seq x y z
N MET A 1 -64.64 11.71 20.98
CA MET A 1 -63.60 12.71 20.63
C MET A 1 -62.28 12.07 20.86
N SER A 2 -61.70 11.48 19.81
CA SER A 2 -60.38 10.84 19.86
C SER A 2 -59.39 11.81 19.21
N HIS A 3 -58.41 12.25 19.98
CA HIS A 3 -57.30 13.05 19.46
C HIS A 3 -56.21 12.09 18.97
N ASP A 4 -56.07 12.07 17.65
CA ASP A 4 -54.95 11.40 16.98
C ASP A 4 -53.75 12.37 17.02
N ILE A 5 -52.71 12.03 17.81
CA ILE A 5 -51.46 12.78 17.84
C ILE A 5 -50.44 11.99 17.00
N SER A 6 -50.44 12.31 15.70
CA SER A 6 -49.36 11.88 14.82
C SER A 6 -48.08 12.62 15.19
N GLN A 7 -47.11 11.91 15.78
CA GLN A 7 -45.74 12.42 15.97
C GLN A 7 -45.03 12.46 14.62
N PRO A 8 -44.30 13.52 14.30
CA PRO A 8 -43.46 13.56 13.10
C PRO A 8 -42.28 12.62 13.25
N VAL A 9 -42.10 11.72 12.26
CA VAL A 9 -40.92 10.86 12.12
C VAL A 9 -39.71 11.77 11.83
N PRO A 10 -38.58 11.65 12.55
CA PRO A 10 -37.40 12.44 12.26
C PRO A 10 -36.82 12.00 10.91
N GLN A 11 -36.81 12.91 9.93
CA GLN A 11 -36.05 12.78 8.69
C GLN A 11 -34.56 12.94 9.00
N GLY A 12 -33.91 11.85 9.42
CA GLY A 12 -32.48 11.81 9.73
C GLY A 12 -31.68 11.09 8.67
N GLY A 13 -31.84 11.38 7.37
CA GLY A 13 -31.16 10.66 6.29
C GLY A 13 -30.16 11.47 5.44
N ASN A 14 -30.40 12.77 5.28
CA ASN A 14 -29.64 13.53 4.26
C ASN A 14 -28.24 13.98 4.72
N GLY A 15 -28.04 14.33 5.98
CA GLY A 15 -26.78 14.92 6.43
C GLY A 15 -25.57 13.96 6.38
N ALA A 16 -25.78 12.67 6.65
CA ALA A 16 -24.68 11.69 6.58
C ALA A 16 -24.27 11.38 5.14
N GLN A 17 -25.26 11.31 4.22
CA GLN A 17 -25.00 11.09 2.80
C GLN A 17 -24.32 12.30 2.15
N ASP A 18 -24.74 13.51 2.51
CA ASP A 18 -24.12 14.74 2.02
C ASP A 18 -22.66 14.90 2.51
N ALA A 19 -22.39 14.51 3.74
CA ALA A 19 -21.01 14.49 4.28
C ALA A 19 -20.13 13.46 3.55
N GLU A 20 -20.64 12.26 3.26
CA GLU A 20 -19.91 11.23 2.51
C GLU A 20 -19.67 11.66 1.06
N ASN A 21 -20.66 12.21 0.38
CA ASN A 21 -20.51 12.73 -0.98
C ASN A 21 -19.47 13.86 -1.06
N SER A 22 -19.46 14.76 -0.06
CA SER A 22 -18.46 15.82 0.02
C SER A 22 -17.04 15.27 0.22
N ARG A 23 -16.92 14.22 1.01
CA ARG A 23 -15.64 13.53 1.24
C ARG A 23 -15.15 12.84 -0.02
N ILE A 24 -16.01 12.12 -0.75
CA ILE A 24 -15.68 11.47 -2.02
C ILE A 24 -15.20 12.51 -3.04
N ALA A 25 -15.90 13.64 -3.16
CA ALA A 25 -15.49 14.72 -4.06
C ALA A 25 -14.10 15.29 -3.70
N ALA A 26 -13.82 15.50 -2.41
CA ALA A 26 -12.52 15.98 -1.97
C ALA A 26 -11.39 14.99 -2.30
N ILE A 27 -11.62 13.68 -2.13
CA ILE A 27 -10.67 12.61 -2.49
C ILE A 27 -10.42 12.61 -4.01
N ALA A 28 -11.47 12.72 -4.83
CA ALA A 28 -11.36 12.77 -6.28
C ALA A 28 -10.51 13.96 -6.74
N ASP A 29 -10.76 15.14 -6.18
CA ASP A 29 -9.99 16.36 -6.48
C ASP A 29 -8.51 16.22 -6.11
N GLU A 30 -8.22 15.60 -4.99
CA GLU A 30 -6.84 15.41 -4.53
C GLU A 30 -6.10 14.37 -5.39
N LEU A 31 -6.74 13.26 -5.76
CA LEU A 31 -6.19 12.30 -6.73
C LEU A 31 -5.89 12.97 -8.08
N LYS A 32 -6.79 13.82 -8.55
CA LYS A 32 -6.60 14.60 -9.77
C LYS A 32 -5.39 15.53 -9.69
N GLN A 33 -5.22 16.25 -8.58
CA GLN A 33 -4.07 17.11 -8.36
C GLN A 33 -2.76 16.32 -8.35
N LEU A 34 -2.71 15.18 -7.65
CA LEU A 34 -1.55 14.28 -7.63
C LEU A 34 -1.19 13.80 -9.04
N CYS A 35 -2.16 13.33 -9.81
CA CYS A 35 -1.93 12.88 -11.18
C CYS A 35 -1.39 14.02 -12.05
N THR A 36 -1.94 15.22 -11.96
CA THR A 36 -1.48 16.39 -12.70
C THR A 36 -0.02 16.76 -12.36
N VAL A 37 0.36 16.74 -11.09
CA VAL A 37 1.74 16.99 -10.66
C VAL A 37 2.69 15.94 -11.21
N HIS A 38 2.30 14.67 -11.18
CA HIS A 38 3.13 13.58 -11.71
C HIS A 38 3.27 13.65 -13.24
N GLU A 39 2.23 14.03 -13.94
CA GLU A 39 2.27 14.22 -15.41
C GLU A 39 3.17 15.38 -15.81
N ALA A 40 3.13 16.50 -15.09
CA ALA A 40 4.02 17.64 -15.34
C ALA A 40 5.50 17.27 -15.17
N GLN A 41 5.82 16.25 -14.37
CA GLN A 41 7.19 15.75 -14.19
C GLN A 41 7.68 14.84 -15.32
N LEU A 42 6.78 14.34 -16.18
CA LEU A 42 7.12 13.42 -17.26
C LEU A 42 7.73 14.10 -18.51
N GLY A 43 7.55 15.41 -18.65
CA GLY A 43 7.99 16.18 -19.83
C GLY A 43 7.26 15.80 -21.13
N ASP A 44 7.48 16.58 -22.19
CA ASP A 44 6.79 16.47 -23.49
C ASP A 44 7.01 15.15 -24.26
N SER A 45 7.91 14.29 -23.85
CA SER A 45 8.29 13.09 -24.60
C SER A 45 7.40 11.86 -24.34
N GLN A 46 6.37 11.94 -23.50
CA GLN A 46 5.42 10.85 -23.24
C GLN A 46 3.96 11.30 -23.40
N THR A 47 3.64 11.82 -24.56
CA THR A 47 2.31 12.33 -24.94
C THR A 47 1.19 11.28 -25.01
N ASP A 48 1.48 9.99 -24.80
CA ASP A 48 0.47 8.92 -24.77
C ASP A 48 -0.15 8.66 -23.38
N VAL A 49 0.14 9.48 -22.39
CA VAL A 49 -0.52 9.40 -21.10
C VAL A 49 -1.86 10.11 -21.21
N ASN A 50 -2.88 9.42 -21.74
CA ASN A 50 -4.24 9.92 -21.63
C ASN A 50 -4.55 10.13 -20.16
N LEU A 51 -4.88 11.36 -19.80
CA LEU A 51 -5.37 11.74 -18.48
C LEU A 51 -6.56 10.86 -18.14
N PHE A 52 -6.72 10.54 -16.87
CA PHE A 52 -7.98 10.04 -16.35
C PHE A 52 -9.06 11.09 -16.62
N ASP A 53 -10.22 10.68 -17.04
CA ASP A 53 -11.36 11.56 -17.09
C ASP A 53 -11.98 11.78 -15.71
N SER A 54 -12.99 12.62 -15.63
CA SER A 54 -13.64 12.93 -14.34
C SER A 54 -14.32 11.72 -13.73
N ASP A 55 -14.80 10.79 -14.56
CA ASP A 55 -15.51 9.59 -14.09
C ASP A 55 -14.52 8.58 -13.50
N ASP A 56 -13.31 8.47 -14.04
CA ASP A 56 -12.24 7.64 -13.48
C ASP A 56 -11.83 8.10 -12.07
N TYR A 57 -11.71 9.42 -11.84
CA TYR A 57 -11.40 9.95 -10.51
C TYR A 57 -12.56 9.72 -9.53
N ALA A 58 -13.79 9.90 -9.98
CA ALA A 58 -14.98 9.62 -9.17
C ALA A 58 -15.03 8.14 -8.78
N TRP A 59 -14.79 7.23 -9.73
CA TRP A 59 -14.73 5.79 -9.49
C TRP A 59 -13.65 5.43 -8.46
N LEU A 60 -12.42 5.94 -8.62
CA LEU A 60 -11.33 5.71 -7.66
C LEU A 60 -11.70 6.19 -6.25
N ALA A 61 -12.37 7.34 -6.14
CA ALA A 61 -12.78 7.90 -4.86
C ALA A 61 -13.91 7.11 -4.19
N GLU A 62 -14.79 6.49 -4.98
CA GLU A 62 -15.89 5.65 -4.49
C GLU A 62 -15.44 4.24 -4.12
N GLU A 63 -14.38 3.72 -4.73
CA GLU A 63 -13.87 2.39 -4.44
C GLU A 63 -13.40 2.30 -2.97
N PRO A 64 -13.94 1.36 -2.15
CA PRO A 64 -13.71 1.32 -0.70
C PRO A 64 -12.25 1.25 -0.28
N LEU A 65 -11.42 0.58 -1.08
CA LEU A 65 -9.98 0.47 -0.84
C LEU A 65 -9.30 1.84 -0.94
N TRP A 66 -9.57 2.58 -2.02
CA TRP A 66 -8.96 3.89 -2.24
C TRP A 66 -9.47 4.95 -1.27
N ARG A 67 -10.74 4.88 -0.86
CA ARG A 67 -11.26 5.73 0.23
C ARG A 67 -10.50 5.52 1.54
N GLY A 68 -10.16 4.28 1.86
CA GLY A 68 -9.36 3.95 3.04
C GLY A 68 -7.95 4.50 2.96
N ILE A 69 -7.29 4.37 1.79
CA ILE A 69 -5.93 4.87 1.56
C ILE A 69 -5.92 6.39 1.52
N ALA A 70 -6.91 7.02 0.89
CA ALA A 70 -6.99 8.46 0.75
C ALA A 70 -7.18 9.22 2.08
N VAL A 71 -7.58 8.54 3.16
CA VAL A 71 -7.50 9.11 4.51
C VAL A 71 -6.05 9.33 4.95
N GLU A 72 -5.09 8.57 4.35
CA GLU A 72 -3.66 8.71 4.57
C GLU A 72 -2.98 9.13 3.24
N LEU A 73 -3.40 10.25 2.66
CA LEU A 73 -2.91 10.77 1.38
C LEU A 73 -1.39 10.98 1.32
N GLU A 74 -0.74 11.13 2.46
CA GLU A 74 0.73 11.11 2.55
C GLU A 74 1.33 9.84 1.91
N GLU A 75 0.65 8.71 1.97
CA GLU A 75 1.08 7.47 1.33
C GLU A 75 1.12 7.59 -0.20
N LEU A 76 0.16 8.30 -0.80
CA LEU A 76 0.09 8.49 -2.25
C LEU A 76 1.18 9.44 -2.77
N HIS A 77 1.70 10.36 -1.95
CA HIS A 77 2.80 11.24 -2.33
C HIS A 77 4.12 10.50 -2.60
N TYR A 78 4.27 9.28 -2.11
CA TYR A 78 5.46 8.46 -2.36
C TYR A 78 5.39 7.66 -3.65
N LEU A 79 4.21 7.52 -4.23
CA LEU A 79 4.00 6.90 -5.53
C LEU A 79 4.41 7.93 -6.60
N LYS A 80 5.66 7.92 -7.04
CA LYS A 80 6.24 8.99 -7.87
C LYS A 80 6.14 8.71 -9.38
N GLY A 81 5.78 9.76 -10.13
CA GLY A 81 5.97 9.87 -11.56
C GLY A 81 5.12 8.90 -12.41
N ALA A 82 5.63 8.57 -13.58
CA ALA A 82 4.99 7.72 -14.58
C ALA A 82 4.58 6.34 -14.04
N SER A 83 5.32 5.80 -13.09
CA SER A 83 5.03 4.50 -12.51
C SER A 83 3.70 4.49 -11.77
N PHE A 84 3.43 5.51 -10.96
CA PHE A 84 2.17 5.68 -10.26
C PHE A 84 0.98 5.78 -11.23
N ILE A 85 1.07 6.67 -12.22
CA ILE A 85 0.02 6.86 -13.21
C ILE A 85 -0.25 5.56 -13.98
N LYS A 86 0.79 4.84 -14.39
CA LYS A 86 0.65 3.55 -15.08
C LYS A 86 -0.03 2.50 -14.20
N GLN A 87 0.30 2.45 -12.90
CA GLN A 87 -0.32 1.52 -11.98
C GLN A 87 -1.80 1.85 -11.76
N LEU A 88 -2.15 3.11 -11.51
CA LEU A 88 -3.54 3.56 -11.40
C LEU A 88 -4.35 3.26 -12.65
N LYS A 89 -3.81 3.53 -13.86
CA LYS A 89 -4.48 3.19 -15.11
C LYS A 89 -4.79 1.71 -15.24
N GLN A 90 -3.90 0.84 -14.81
CA GLN A 90 -4.19 -0.60 -14.79
C GLN A 90 -5.28 -0.96 -13.79
N ILE A 91 -5.30 -0.33 -12.61
CA ILE A 91 -6.36 -0.55 -11.62
C ILE A 91 -7.72 -0.14 -12.20
N VAL A 92 -7.83 1.05 -12.78
CA VAL A 92 -9.06 1.53 -13.44
C VAL A 92 -9.46 0.62 -14.61
N TYR A 93 -8.50 0.22 -15.44
CA TYR A 93 -8.74 -0.64 -16.59
C TYR A 93 -9.24 -2.05 -16.20
N TYR A 94 -8.67 -2.65 -15.17
CA TYR A 94 -9.06 -4.00 -14.71
C TYR A 94 -10.27 -3.99 -13.78
N GLY A 95 -10.65 -2.82 -13.26
CA GLY A 95 -11.79 -2.64 -12.38
C GLY A 95 -11.54 -3.05 -10.93
N GLU A 96 -12.58 -3.56 -10.29
CA GLU A 96 -12.58 -3.89 -8.87
C GLU A 96 -11.56 -4.98 -8.49
N PHE A 97 -11.13 -4.93 -7.22
CA PHE A 97 -10.36 -6.02 -6.63
C PHE A 97 -11.27 -7.23 -6.32
N HIS A 98 -10.90 -8.38 -6.85
CA HIS A 98 -11.60 -9.63 -6.64
C HIS A 98 -10.81 -10.58 -5.75
N LEU A 99 -11.50 -11.38 -4.96
CA LEU A 99 -10.88 -12.42 -4.15
C LEU A 99 -10.12 -13.40 -5.06
N VAL A 100 -8.87 -13.68 -4.73
CA VAL A 100 -8.05 -14.66 -5.46
C VAL A 100 -8.65 -16.05 -5.23
N GLU A 101 -8.79 -16.83 -6.29
CA GLU A 101 -9.40 -18.16 -6.24
C GLU A 101 -8.68 -19.07 -5.23
N GLY A 102 -9.45 -19.71 -4.36
CA GLY A 102 -8.94 -20.59 -3.31
C GLY A 102 -8.35 -19.87 -2.08
N GLU A 103 -8.32 -18.52 -2.08
CA GLU A 103 -7.72 -17.75 -1.02
C GLU A 103 -8.76 -17.09 -0.10
N THR A 104 -8.32 -16.73 1.11
CA THR A 104 -9.12 -15.97 2.08
C THR A 104 -8.41 -14.69 2.43
N GLY A 105 -9.07 -13.54 2.15
CA GLY A 105 -8.52 -12.22 2.48
C GLY A 105 -7.39 -11.75 1.57
N ILE A 106 -7.18 -12.39 0.41
CA ILE A 106 -6.23 -11.97 -0.61
C ILE A 106 -6.99 -11.58 -1.87
N TYR A 107 -6.78 -10.38 -2.35
CA TYR A 107 -7.47 -9.77 -3.48
C TYR A 107 -6.49 -9.34 -4.54
N SER A 108 -6.89 -9.38 -5.81
CA SER A 108 -6.13 -8.84 -6.93
C SER A 108 -7.07 -8.24 -7.96
N THR A 109 -6.57 -7.33 -8.78
CA THR A 109 -7.26 -6.90 -10.00
C THR A 109 -7.10 -7.95 -11.09
N GLY A 110 -7.89 -7.88 -12.17
CA GLY A 110 -7.65 -8.68 -13.38
C GLY A 110 -6.28 -8.40 -14.00
N GLY A 111 -6.03 -9.03 -15.16
CA GLY A 111 -4.86 -8.79 -15.98
C GLY A 111 -3.79 -9.89 -15.93
N GLU A 112 -2.69 -9.65 -16.66
CA GLU A 112 -1.58 -10.59 -16.75
C GLU A 112 -0.81 -10.64 -15.42
N GLN A 113 -0.61 -11.85 -14.91
CA GLN A 113 0.16 -12.03 -13.68
C GLN A 113 1.64 -11.68 -13.90
N SER A 114 2.24 -11.03 -12.89
CA SER A 114 3.68 -10.77 -12.87
C SER A 114 4.46 -12.10 -12.91
N PRO A 115 5.65 -12.15 -13.54
CA PRO A 115 6.56 -13.30 -13.42
C PRO A 115 6.90 -13.67 -11.98
N ASP A 116 6.85 -12.71 -11.07
CA ASP A 116 7.09 -12.89 -9.63
C ASP A 116 5.82 -13.20 -8.82
N TYR A 117 4.69 -13.49 -9.47
CA TYR A 117 3.40 -13.68 -8.80
C TYR A 117 3.44 -14.73 -7.68
N ALA A 118 4.20 -15.82 -7.86
CA ALA A 118 4.37 -16.83 -6.82
C ALA A 118 5.01 -16.27 -5.54
N ASN A 119 5.97 -15.35 -5.68
CA ASN A 119 6.59 -14.67 -4.54
C ASN A 119 5.61 -13.68 -3.88
N LEU A 120 4.83 -12.96 -4.69
CA LEU A 120 3.77 -12.09 -4.19
C LEU A 120 2.75 -12.89 -3.38
N LEU A 121 2.25 -13.98 -3.94
CA LEU A 121 1.27 -14.84 -3.30
C LEU A 121 1.80 -15.45 -2.00
N ASN A 122 3.05 -15.90 -1.96
CA ASN A 122 3.69 -16.39 -0.73
C ASN A 122 3.75 -15.34 0.37
N ALA A 123 4.08 -14.09 0.03
CA ALA A 123 4.08 -12.99 1.00
C ALA A 123 2.67 -12.60 1.43
N ALA A 124 1.71 -12.61 0.49
CA ALA A 124 0.30 -12.34 0.76
C ALA A 124 -0.31 -13.36 1.72
N HIS A 125 -0.02 -14.66 1.55
CA HIS A 125 -0.45 -15.71 2.49
C HIS A 125 0.02 -15.45 3.91
N LYS A 126 1.30 -15.12 4.09
CA LYS A 126 1.83 -14.79 5.41
C LYS A 126 1.12 -13.59 6.03
N ALA A 127 0.83 -12.57 5.22
CA ALA A 127 0.10 -11.40 5.72
C ALA A 127 -1.34 -11.77 6.12
N ALA A 128 -2.04 -12.56 5.31
CA ALA A 128 -3.40 -13.03 5.61
C ALA A 128 -3.44 -13.90 6.89
N GLU A 129 -2.46 -14.77 7.11
CA GLU A 129 -2.30 -15.55 8.35
C GLU A 129 -2.15 -14.64 9.60
N HIS A 130 -1.67 -13.41 9.42
CA HIS A 130 -1.55 -12.41 10.48
C HIS A 130 -2.74 -11.46 10.57
N GLY A 131 -3.84 -11.77 9.85
CA GLY A 131 -5.10 -11.04 9.93
C GLY A 131 -5.14 -9.77 9.10
N TYR A 132 -4.25 -9.62 8.11
CA TYR A 132 -4.36 -8.56 7.11
C TYR A 132 -5.32 -9.00 6.00
N ARG A 133 -6.09 -8.05 5.48
CA ARG A 133 -6.61 -8.15 4.11
C ARG A 133 -5.52 -7.63 3.17
N VAL A 134 -5.25 -8.39 2.14
CA VAL A 134 -4.12 -8.16 1.23
C VAL A 134 -4.65 -7.86 -0.16
N PHE A 135 -4.21 -6.75 -0.73
CA PHE A 135 -4.53 -6.37 -2.10
C PHE A 135 -3.24 -6.36 -2.92
N ILE A 136 -3.14 -7.28 -3.86
CA ILE A 136 -2.01 -7.38 -4.78
C ILE A 136 -2.23 -6.36 -5.87
N LEU A 137 -1.30 -5.42 -5.99
CA LEU A 137 -1.37 -4.34 -6.98
C LEU A 137 -0.89 -4.82 -8.35
N PRO A 138 -1.45 -4.30 -9.44
CA PRO A 138 -0.94 -4.57 -10.78
C PRO A 138 0.47 -3.98 -10.93
N ASN A 139 1.35 -4.74 -11.57
CA ASN A 139 2.76 -4.37 -11.76
C ASN A 139 3.02 -4.09 -13.26
N PRO A 140 2.92 -2.84 -13.72
CA PRO A 140 3.15 -2.47 -15.12
C PRO A 140 4.58 -2.77 -15.55
N LYS A 141 4.75 -3.44 -16.70
CA LYS A 141 6.06 -3.77 -17.26
C LYS A 141 6.94 -2.52 -17.41
N GLY A 142 8.19 -2.64 -16.97
CA GLY A 142 9.20 -1.58 -17.12
C GLY A 142 9.05 -0.42 -16.13
N THR A 143 8.22 -0.56 -15.12
CA THR A 143 8.05 0.46 -14.07
C THR A 143 8.32 -0.13 -12.69
N ARG A 144 8.68 0.75 -11.76
CA ARG A 144 8.89 0.40 -10.35
C ARG A 144 7.70 0.91 -9.57
N THR A 145 6.88 0.00 -9.07
CA THR A 145 5.64 0.28 -8.36
C THR A 145 5.60 -0.51 -7.07
N PRO A 146 4.83 -0.08 -6.06
CA PRO A 146 4.55 -0.92 -4.90
C PRO A 146 3.77 -2.17 -5.30
N ASP A 147 3.89 -3.22 -4.49
CA ASP A 147 3.32 -4.53 -4.76
C ASP A 147 2.00 -4.79 -4.02
N PHE A 148 1.82 -4.17 -2.84
CA PHE A 148 0.71 -4.49 -1.96
C PHE A 148 0.08 -3.27 -1.30
N ILE A 149 -1.21 -3.43 -1.02
CA ILE A 149 -1.89 -2.70 0.05
C ILE A 149 -2.30 -3.72 1.10
N PHE A 150 -1.93 -3.49 2.36
CA PHE A 150 -2.38 -4.25 3.51
C PHE A 150 -3.41 -3.44 4.29
N GLU A 151 -4.55 -4.04 4.58
CA GLU A 151 -5.55 -3.46 5.46
C GLU A 151 -5.68 -4.28 6.73
N GLN A 152 -5.68 -3.62 7.88
CA GLN A 152 -5.97 -4.22 9.16
C GLN A 152 -6.71 -3.22 10.06
N LYS A 153 -7.91 -3.55 10.47
CA LYS A 153 -8.76 -2.72 11.35
C LYS A 153 -8.99 -1.31 10.80
N GLY A 154 -9.19 -1.20 9.49
CA GLY A 154 -9.43 0.07 8.80
C GLY A 154 -8.18 0.89 8.49
N ASN A 155 -6.99 0.41 8.85
CA ASN A 155 -5.73 1.05 8.48
C ASN A 155 -5.17 0.41 7.22
N PHE A 156 -4.89 1.23 6.22
CA PHE A 156 -4.33 0.82 4.94
C PHE A 156 -2.87 1.25 4.85
N LYS A 157 -2.01 0.34 4.42
CA LYS A 157 -0.58 0.59 4.25
C LYS A 157 -0.09 0.02 2.93
N VAL A 158 0.68 0.81 2.20
CA VAL A 158 1.28 0.41 0.91
C VAL A 158 2.68 -0.15 1.13
N TYR A 159 2.99 -1.29 0.53
CA TYR A 159 4.28 -1.96 0.66
C TYR A 159 4.89 -2.35 -0.68
N ASP A 160 6.21 -2.21 -0.77
CA ASP A 160 7.05 -2.81 -1.79
C ASP A 160 7.68 -4.09 -1.23
N LEU A 161 7.54 -5.22 -1.95
CA LEU A 161 8.05 -6.52 -1.52
C LEU A 161 9.51 -6.71 -1.90
N LYS A 162 10.30 -7.13 -0.92
CA LYS A 162 11.65 -7.62 -1.14
C LYS A 162 11.83 -8.99 -0.50
N THR A 163 11.93 -10.03 -1.32
CA THR A 163 12.19 -11.40 -0.85
C THR A 163 13.69 -11.59 -0.64
N ILE A 164 14.05 -12.03 0.55
CA ILE A 164 15.43 -12.37 0.91
C ILE A 164 15.59 -13.88 0.81
N SER A 165 16.27 -14.32 -0.27
CA SER A 165 16.55 -15.71 -0.55
C SER A 165 18.05 -15.90 -0.78
N GLY A 166 18.70 -16.77 -0.02
CA GLY A 166 20.11 -17.05 -0.15
C GLY A 166 21.02 -15.91 0.37
N LYS A 167 22.12 -15.65 -0.37
CA LYS A 167 23.17 -14.69 0.04
C LYS A 167 22.89 -13.24 -0.39
N SER A 168 21.70 -12.93 -0.92
CA SER A 168 21.40 -11.55 -1.32
C SER A 168 21.42 -10.64 -0.08
N SER A 169 22.15 -9.55 -0.18
CA SER A 169 22.25 -8.56 0.89
C SER A 169 20.91 -7.89 1.12
N ALA A 170 20.41 -7.88 2.35
CA ALA A 170 19.20 -7.16 2.73
C ALA A 170 19.37 -5.65 2.47
N SER A 171 20.59 -5.12 2.62
CA SER A 171 20.93 -3.74 2.30
C SER A 171 20.60 -3.37 0.86
N ASN A 172 21.05 -4.16 -0.12
CA ASN A 172 20.76 -3.88 -1.53
C ASN A 172 19.26 -3.92 -1.83
N ARG A 173 18.54 -4.89 -1.27
CA ARG A 173 17.09 -5.01 -1.44
C ARG A 173 16.32 -3.83 -0.84
N LEU A 174 16.75 -3.35 0.32
CA LEU A 174 16.17 -2.16 0.94
C LEU A 174 16.44 -0.90 0.09
N LEU A 175 17.65 -0.74 -0.44
CA LEU A 175 17.98 0.39 -1.31
C LEU A 175 17.20 0.36 -2.64
N GLU A 176 16.95 -0.83 -3.19
CA GLU A 176 16.12 -1.00 -4.39
C GLU A 176 14.67 -0.56 -4.20
N SER A 177 14.16 -0.52 -2.97
CA SER A 177 12.78 -0.10 -2.69
C SER A 177 12.58 1.42 -2.67
N ILE A 178 13.68 2.18 -2.59
CA ILE A 178 13.61 3.65 -2.53
C ILE A 178 12.95 4.20 -3.80
N GLY A 179 11.90 4.99 -3.60
CA GLY A 179 11.09 5.56 -4.68
C GLY A 179 9.97 4.65 -5.21
N GLN A 180 9.79 3.44 -4.65
CA GLN A 180 8.65 2.57 -4.93
C GLN A 180 7.57 2.67 -3.85
N SER A 181 7.99 2.63 -2.57
CA SER A 181 7.12 2.84 -1.41
C SER A 181 7.95 3.37 -0.25
N ASN A 182 7.31 4.08 0.67
CA ASN A 182 7.89 4.47 1.96
C ASN A 182 7.87 3.34 3.00
N ARG A 183 7.26 2.21 2.66
CA ARG A 183 7.26 0.98 3.47
C ARG A 183 7.78 -0.19 2.66
N VAL A 184 8.62 -1.00 3.27
CA VAL A 184 9.19 -2.19 2.66
C VAL A 184 8.74 -3.42 3.43
N LEU A 185 8.28 -4.43 2.70
CA LEU A 185 8.04 -5.76 3.22
C LEU A 185 9.25 -6.66 2.91
N LEU A 186 9.99 -7.04 3.94
CA LEU A 186 11.03 -8.07 3.84
C LEU A 186 10.45 -9.46 4.10
N ASN A 187 10.31 -10.26 3.04
CA ASN A 187 9.92 -11.66 3.17
C ASN A 187 11.18 -12.55 3.29
N MET A 188 11.48 -12.98 4.52
CA MET A 188 12.66 -13.82 4.80
C MET A 188 12.34 -15.27 4.48
N THR A 189 12.99 -15.84 3.46
CA THR A 189 12.86 -17.27 3.10
C THR A 189 14.05 -18.09 3.60
N VAL A 190 15.07 -17.43 4.13
CA VAL A 190 16.27 -18.04 4.72
C VAL A 190 16.58 -17.41 6.08
N ASP A 191 17.36 -18.11 6.89
CA ASP A 191 17.94 -17.51 8.09
C ASP A 191 19.00 -16.47 7.70
N TYR A 192 18.81 -15.26 8.17
CA TYR A 192 19.72 -14.14 7.94
C TYR A 192 20.30 -13.68 9.29
N ASN A 193 21.56 -13.27 9.29
CA ASN A 193 22.21 -12.82 10.52
C ASN A 193 21.48 -11.59 11.10
N SER A 194 20.96 -11.73 12.32
CA SER A 194 20.15 -10.71 12.97
C SER A 194 20.87 -9.37 13.18
N ARG A 195 22.19 -9.42 13.49
CA ARG A 195 22.99 -8.21 13.69
C ARG A 195 23.23 -7.49 12.36
N LEU A 196 23.50 -8.24 11.32
CA LEU A 196 23.67 -7.67 9.97
C LEU A 196 22.36 -7.07 9.48
N LEU A 197 21.24 -7.80 9.61
CA LEU A 197 19.92 -7.29 9.22
C LEU A 197 19.55 -6.01 9.98
N ALA A 198 19.83 -5.96 11.28
CA ALA A 198 19.58 -4.74 12.06
C ALA A 198 20.44 -3.56 11.58
N SER A 199 21.70 -3.82 11.20
CA SER A 199 22.59 -2.80 10.61
C SER A 199 22.07 -2.31 9.25
N ASP A 200 21.66 -3.23 8.38
CA ASP A 200 21.11 -2.93 7.06
C ASP A 200 19.85 -2.06 7.17
N ILE A 201 18.94 -2.42 8.07
CA ILE A 201 17.71 -1.65 8.34
C ILE A 201 18.04 -0.26 8.89
N LYS A 202 19.01 -0.17 9.80
CA LYS A 202 19.42 1.13 10.33
C LYS A 202 19.97 2.04 9.22
N SER A 203 20.89 1.52 8.40
CA SER A 203 21.44 2.25 7.25
C SER A 203 20.35 2.67 6.26
N TYR A 204 19.35 1.83 6.02
CA TYR A 204 18.22 2.17 5.15
C TYR A 204 17.45 3.38 5.67
N PHE A 205 17.11 3.42 6.98
CA PHE A 205 16.42 4.57 7.57
C PHE A 205 17.29 5.84 7.63
N GLU A 206 18.61 5.69 7.71
CA GLU A 206 19.55 6.82 7.64
C GLU A 206 19.62 7.40 6.23
N THR A 207 19.60 6.54 5.21
CA THR A 207 19.70 6.93 3.79
C THR A 207 18.36 7.43 3.24
N ASN A 208 17.26 6.81 3.62
CA ASN A 208 15.91 7.15 3.14
C ASN A 208 15.12 7.88 4.23
N GLN A 209 15.08 9.20 4.15
CA GLN A 209 14.36 10.03 5.13
C GLN A 209 12.84 9.84 5.05
N ASP A 210 12.33 9.41 3.91
CA ASP A 210 10.89 9.18 3.69
C ASP A 210 10.44 7.79 4.20
N ALA A 211 11.37 6.90 4.57
CA ALA A 211 11.03 5.58 5.07
C ALA A 211 10.21 5.64 6.37
N LEU A 212 9.06 4.99 6.37
CA LEU A 212 8.17 4.89 7.52
C LEU A 212 8.33 3.56 8.27
N GLU A 213 8.38 2.45 7.53
CA GLU A 213 8.36 1.12 8.13
C GLU A 213 9.14 0.10 7.29
N VAL A 214 9.82 -0.81 7.97
CA VAL A 214 10.27 -2.08 7.42
C VAL A 214 9.52 -3.19 8.15
N LEU A 215 8.60 -3.86 7.45
CA LEU A 215 7.85 -5.00 7.97
C LEU A 215 8.59 -6.28 7.59
N ILE A 216 8.88 -7.14 8.57
CA ILE A 216 9.64 -8.37 8.34
C ILE A 216 8.75 -9.58 8.59
N PHE A 217 8.61 -10.46 7.59
CA PHE A 217 8.05 -11.80 7.76
C PHE A 217 9.19 -12.82 7.85
N LYS A 218 9.30 -13.51 8.98
CA LYS A 218 10.25 -14.61 9.20
C LYS A 218 9.55 -15.81 9.82
N GLY A 219 9.33 -16.85 9.04
CA GLY A 219 8.48 -17.97 9.46
C GLY A 219 7.09 -17.46 9.84
N ARG A 220 6.68 -17.72 11.09
CA ARG A 220 5.39 -17.22 11.64
C ARG A 220 5.51 -15.87 12.36
N LYS A 221 6.63 -15.18 12.25
CA LYS A 221 6.83 -13.90 12.93
C LYS A 221 6.54 -12.73 12.02
N VAL A 222 5.94 -11.69 12.61
CA VAL A 222 5.76 -10.37 12.02
C VAL A 222 6.46 -9.34 12.90
N LEU A 223 7.41 -8.63 12.32
CA LEU A 223 8.22 -7.65 13.03
C LEU A 223 8.13 -6.28 12.32
N PRO A 224 7.23 -5.40 12.73
CA PRO A 224 7.23 -4.03 12.26
C PRO A 224 8.36 -3.25 12.93
N ILE A 225 9.15 -2.57 12.11
CA ILE A 225 10.28 -1.72 12.52
C ILE A 225 10.07 -0.32 11.94
N ASN A 226 10.03 0.68 12.78
CA ASN A 226 9.90 2.08 12.40
C ASN A 226 11.14 2.90 12.79
N ARG A 227 11.17 4.16 12.33
CA ARG A 227 12.28 5.09 12.58
C ARG A 227 12.58 5.29 14.06
N ILE A 228 11.56 5.44 14.91
CA ILE A 228 11.72 5.67 16.35
C ILE A 228 12.45 4.48 16.99
N GLN A 229 12.06 3.25 16.62
CA GLN A 229 12.71 2.04 17.13
C GLN A 229 14.17 1.96 16.71
N VAL A 230 14.48 2.31 15.47
CA VAL A 230 15.85 2.27 14.91
C VAL A 230 16.77 3.30 15.58
N GLN A 231 16.25 4.44 15.97
CA GLN A 231 16.98 5.51 16.68
C GLN A 231 17.22 5.19 18.16
N SER A 232 16.54 4.19 18.71
CA SER A 232 16.74 3.79 20.11
C SER A 232 18.15 3.22 20.34
N PRO A 233 18.85 3.61 21.43
CA PRO A 233 20.15 3.03 21.81
C PRO A 233 20.12 1.50 21.95
N ASP A 234 18.95 0.95 22.31
CA ASP A 234 18.74 -0.48 22.52
C ASP A 234 18.33 -1.23 21.26
N PHE A 235 18.23 -0.58 20.11
CA PHE A 235 17.68 -1.17 18.88
C PHE A 235 18.27 -2.56 18.57
N TYR A 236 19.57 -2.68 18.50
CA TYR A 236 20.24 -3.96 18.16
C TYR A 236 19.86 -5.08 19.13
N ARG A 237 19.84 -4.79 20.42
CA ARG A 237 19.50 -5.76 21.47
C ARG A 237 18.04 -6.20 21.38
N VAL A 238 17.13 -5.23 21.21
CA VAL A 238 15.68 -5.49 21.14
C VAL A 238 15.34 -6.22 19.84
N PHE A 239 15.91 -5.77 18.71
CA PHE A 239 15.70 -6.40 17.40
C PHE A 239 16.15 -7.86 17.43
N ARG A 240 17.37 -8.14 17.86
CA ARG A 240 17.92 -9.49 17.96
C ARG A 240 17.00 -10.40 18.78
N LYS A 241 16.58 -9.96 19.96
CA LYS A 241 15.68 -10.74 20.83
C LYS A 241 14.36 -11.09 20.15
N ARG A 242 13.79 -10.17 19.37
CA ARG A 242 12.54 -10.40 18.63
C ARG A 242 12.72 -11.27 17.41
N TYR A 243 13.83 -11.10 16.68
CA TYR A 243 14.12 -11.80 15.44
C TYR A 243 14.56 -13.25 15.65
N GLU A 244 15.37 -13.54 16.68
CA GLU A 244 15.91 -14.88 16.96
C GLU A 244 14.95 -15.77 17.75
N LYS A 245 14.10 -15.20 18.63
CA LYS A 245 13.10 -15.97 19.39
C LYS A 245 11.93 -16.42 18.55
#